data_3bc25f2c830dddebd55fc8a8d90c4321
#
_entry.id   3bc25f2c830dddebd55fc8a8d90c4321
#
_cell.length_a   1.000
_cell.length_b   1.000
_cell.length_c   1.000
_cell.angle_alpha   90.00
_cell.angle_beta   90.00
_cell.angle_gamma   90.00
#
_symmetry.space_group_name_H-M   'P 1'
#
loop_
_entity.id
_entity.type
_entity.pdbx_description
1 polymer ?
#
loop_
_entity_poly.entity_id
_entity_poly.type
_entity_poly.pdbx_seq_one_letter_code
_entity_poly.pdbx_strand_id
1 'polypeptide(L)'
;MKKTAVLIYNQFCNFEIAPALEMLAIEQKPITIFAKSLSPVRSEEGLTVLPEKAIDELKLEDYDSLLLPGAMDIREAIEDDSILEFIKQFDGMPIGAISIAPLLLLKAGLLDGKPFMAGVNPEDLAEEGYTGEDLALMKGWDDCIKNPVPEGYIRAGNIVTSVCYGFLRWTLAFGEMLGIKVSPKTFGL
;
A
#
# COMPACT_ATOMS: atom_id res chain seq x y z
N MET A 1 16.99 -4.94 -13.98
CA MET A 1 16.26 -4.08 -13.02
C MET A 1 15.30 -4.99 -12.25
N LYS A 2 15.29 -4.91 -10.93
CA LYS A 2 14.32 -5.65 -10.13
C LYS A 2 12.92 -5.06 -10.29
N LYS A 3 11.89 -5.84 -10.00
CA LYS A 3 10.48 -5.48 -10.18
C LYS A 3 9.90 -4.85 -8.92
N THR A 4 8.80 -4.11 -9.07
CA THR A 4 7.88 -3.80 -7.97
C THR A 4 6.84 -4.91 -7.89
N ALA A 5 6.66 -5.51 -6.71
CA ALA A 5 5.56 -6.43 -6.44
C ALA A 5 4.30 -5.61 -6.13
N VAL A 6 3.19 -5.92 -6.79
CA VAL A 6 1.89 -5.25 -6.60
C VAL A 6 0.91 -6.31 -6.11
N LEU A 7 0.57 -6.28 -4.83
CA LEU A 7 -0.43 -7.17 -4.26
C LEU A 7 -1.83 -6.66 -4.59
N ILE A 8 -2.69 -7.55 -5.06
CA ILE A 8 -4.13 -7.27 -5.19
C ILE A 8 -4.94 -8.33 -4.43
N TYR A 9 -6.06 -7.92 -3.92
CA TYR A 9 -7.05 -8.76 -3.21
C TYR A 9 -8.46 -8.27 -3.50
N ASN A 10 -9.48 -9.06 -3.21
CA ASN A 10 -10.86 -8.68 -3.53
C ASN A 10 -11.21 -7.30 -2.95
N GLN A 11 -11.98 -6.54 -3.72
CA GLN A 11 -12.40 -5.17 -3.42
C GLN A 11 -11.25 -4.15 -3.30
N PHE A 12 -10.06 -4.43 -3.87
CA PHE A 12 -8.98 -3.46 -3.90
C PHE A 12 -9.38 -2.19 -4.67
N CYS A 13 -8.88 -1.04 -4.23
CA CYS A 13 -9.10 0.26 -4.86
C CYS A 13 -8.10 0.47 -6.00
N ASN A 14 -8.54 0.30 -7.25
CA ASN A 14 -7.66 0.49 -8.40
C ASN A 14 -7.26 1.96 -8.59
N PHE A 15 -8.17 2.92 -8.38
CA PHE A 15 -7.86 4.34 -8.59
C PHE A 15 -6.72 4.84 -7.71
N GLU A 16 -6.56 4.28 -6.52
CA GLU A 16 -5.52 4.70 -5.58
C GLU A 16 -4.11 4.37 -6.08
N ILE A 17 -3.94 3.26 -6.77
CA ILE A 17 -2.64 2.80 -7.27
C ILE A 17 -2.42 3.09 -8.76
N ALA A 18 -3.46 3.46 -9.51
CA ALA A 18 -3.35 3.70 -10.94
C ALA A 18 -2.26 4.75 -11.30
N PRO A 19 -2.10 5.89 -10.61
CA PRO A 19 -1.00 6.80 -10.88
C PRO A 19 0.38 6.22 -10.55
N ALA A 20 0.47 5.36 -9.52
CA ALA A 20 1.74 4.70 -9.20
C ALA A 20 2.12 3.69 -10.29
N LEU A 21 1.16 2.94 -10.83
CA LEU A 21 1.38 2.04 -11.95
C LEU A 21 1.78 2.82 -13.21
N GLU A 22 1.13 3.96 -13.51
CA GLU A 22 1.49 4.83 -14.62
C GLU A 22 2.91 5.40 -14.45
N MET A 23 3.28 5.86 -13.25
CA MET A 23 4.63 6.34 -12.95
C MET A 23 5.68 5.26 -13.21
N LEU A 24 5.43 4.03 -12.74
CA LEU A 24 6.33 2.90 -12.96
C LEU A 24 6.45 2.57 -14.46
N ALA A 25 5.34 2.64 -15.20
CA ALA A 25 5.32 2.40 -16.64
C ALA A 25 6.10 3.47 -17.43
N ILE A 26 5.93 4.76 -17.12
CA ILE A 26 6.69 5.87 -17.73
C ILE A 26 8.21 5.63 -17.58
N GLU A 27 8.64 5.21 -16.41
CA GLU A 27 10.04 4.95 -16.08
C GLU A 27 10.52 3.54 -16.42
N GLN A 28 9.68 2.79 -17.12
CA GLN A 28 9.96 1.41 -17.56
C GLN A 28 10.38 0.48 -16.42
N LYS A 29 9.94 0.77 -15.19
CA LYS A 29 10.17 -0.13 -14.07
C LYS A 29 9.17 -1.30 -14.13
N PRO A 30 9.68 -2.53 -14.26
CA PRO A 30 8.79 -3.68 -14.37
C PRO A 30 8.04 -3.94 -13.08
N ILE A 31 6.82 -4.44 -13.21
CA ILE A 31 5.97 -4.86 -12.10
C ILE A 31 5.64 -6.34 -12.21
N THR A 32 5.13 -6.92 -11.14
CA THR A 32 4.36 -8.17 -11.14
C THR A 32 3.12 -7.96 -10.31
N ILE A 33 1.95 -8.14 -10.90
CA ILE A 33 0.68 -8.15 -10.19
C ILE A 33 0.47 -9.57 -9.65
N PHE A 34 0.29 -9.69 -8.35
CA PHE A 34 0.09 -10.97 -7.70
C PHE A 34 -1.05 -10.94 -6.68
N ALA A 35 -1.57 -12.10 -6.37
CA ALA A 35 -2.59 -12.31 -5.36
C ALA A 35 -2.33 -13.61 -4.60
N LYS A 36 -3.19 -13.94 -3.62
CA LYS A 36 -3.14 -15.23 -2.91
C LYS A 36 -3.13 -16.42 -3.85
N SER A 37 -3.89 -16.34 -4.95
CA SER A 37 -3.99 -17.38 -5.98
C SER A 37 -4.10 -16.75 -7.37
N LEU A 38 -4.07 -17.58 -8.43
CA LEU A 38 -4.29 -17.14 -9.81
C LEU A 38 -5.78 -16.92 -10.15
N SER A 39 -6.70 -17.02 -9.19
CA SER A 39 -8.12 -16.71 -9.41
C SER A 39 -8.29 -15.24 -9.75
N PRO A 40 -9.29 -14.88 -10.60
CA PRO A 40 -9.59 -13.49 -10.88
C PRO A 40 -9.92 -12.72 -9.61
N VAL A 41 -9.33 -11.54 -9.47
CA VAL A 41 -9.57 -10.60 -8.37
C VAL A 41 -10.43 -9.44 -8.86
N ARG A 42 -11.43 -9.05 -8.11
CA ARG A 42 -12.34 -7.97 -8.47
C ARG A 42 -12.03 -6.71 -7.64
N SER A 43 -11.80 -5.57 -8.33
CA SER A 43 -11.66 -4.29 -7.64
C SER A 43 -13.03 -3.76 -7.16
N GLU A 44 -13.01 -2.78 -6.26
CA GLU A 44 -14.25 -2.11 -5.79
C GLU A 44 -14.99 -1.40 -6.93
N GLU A 45 -14.27 -0.87 -7.92
CA GLU A 45 -14.86 -0.22 -9.09
C GLU A 45 -15.44 -1.22 -10.11
N GLY A 46 -15.24 -2.52 -9.87
CA GLY A 46 -15.79 -3.58 -10.71
C GLY A 46 -14.87 -4.10 -11.81
N LEU A 47 -13.59 -3.71 -11.82
CA LEU A 47 -12.60 -4.31 -12.71
C LEU A 47 -12.33 -5.75 -12.29
N THR A 48 -12.13 -6.63 -13.26
CA THR A 48 -11.65 -8.00 -13.03
C THR A 48 -10.22 -8.10 -13.53
N VAL A 49 -9.30 -8.42 -12.62
CA VAL A 49 -7.87 -8.55 -12.89
C VAL A 49 -7.44 -9.99 -12.69
N LEU A 50 -6.69 -10.52 -13.64
CA LEU A 50 -6.01 -11.81 -13.49
C LEU A 50 -4.61 -11.57 -12.93
N PRO A 51 -4.26 -12.10 -11.75
CA PRO A 51 -2.90 -12.03 -11.26
C PRO A 51 -1.92 -12.75 -12.20
N GLU A 52 -0.72 -12.20 -12.35
CA GLU A 52 0.35 -12.85 -13.10
C GLU A 52 0.96 -14.02 -12.34
N LYS A 53 0.91 -13.96 -11.01
CA LYS A 53 1.46 -14.97 -10.10
C LYS A 53 0.60 -15.14 -8.85
N ALA A 54 0.61 -16.35 -8.32
CA ALA A 54 0.19 -16.61 -6.95
C ALA A 54 1.35 -16.26 -5.99
N ILE A 55 1.01 -16.01 -4.71
CA ILE A 55 1.98 -15.58 -3.70
C ILE A 55 3.13 -16.58 -3.51
N ASP A 56 2.86 -17.87 -3.62
CA ASP A 56 3.83 -18.97 -3.48
C ASP A 56 4.76 -19.14 -4.69
N GLU A 57 4.45 -18.49 -5.81
CA GLU A 57 5.28 -18.48 -7.02
C GLU A 57 6.28 -17.31 -7.05
N LEU A 58 6.20 -16.38 -6.07
CA LEU A 58 7.06 -15.22 -6.01
C LEU A 58 8.42 -15.57 -5.40
N LYS A 59 9.47 -15.07 -6.03
CA LYS A 59 10.84 -15.15 -5.51
C LYS A 59 11.28 -13.75 -5.10
N LEU A 60 11.48 -13.53 -3.81
CA LEU A 60 11.79 -12.21 -3.24
C LEU A 60 12.98 -11.54 -3.94
N GLU A 61 13.96 -12.32 -4.40
CA GLU A 61 15.14 -11.83 -5.10
C GLU A 61 14.86 -11.09 -6.42
N ASP A 62 13.66 -11.32 -7.02
CA ASP A 62 13.23 -10.65 -8.25
C ASP A 62 12.69 -9.23 -7.99
N TYR A 63 12.44 -8.88 -6.72
CA TYR A 63 11.77 -7.65 -6.33
C TYR A 63 12.67 -6.75 -5.48
N ASP A 64 12.39 -5.46 -5.51
CA ASP A 64 13.06 -4.43 -4.70
C ASP A 64 12.08 -3.48 -4.02
N SER A 65 10.78 -3.68 -4.22
CA SER A 65 9.73 -2.82 -3.68
C SER A 65 8.37 -3.49 -3.69
N LEU A 66 7.46 -3.02 -2.82
CA LEU A 66 6.10 -3.52 -2.66
C LEU A 66 5.09 -2.37 -2.75
N LEU A 67 3.99 -2.59 -3.46
CA LEU A 67 2.86 -1.67 -3.57
C LEU A 67 1.58 -2.34 -3.07
N LEU A 68 0.88 -1.68 -2.13
CA LEU A 68 -0.31 -2.18 -1.47
C LEU A 68 -1.46 -1.18 -1.66
N PRO A 69 -2.50 -1.50 -2.46
CA PRO A 69 -3.72 -0.70 -2.58
C PRO A 69 -4.58 -0.77 -1.33
N GLY A 70 -5.44 0.21 -1.13
CA GLY A 70 -6.56 0.07 -0.22
C GLY A 70 -7.62 -0.89 -0.73
N ALA A 71 -8.68 -1.06 0.05
CA ALA A 71 -9.85 -1.85 -0.31
C ALA A 71 -11.10 -1.35 0.40
N MET A 72 -12.25 -1.67 -0.15
CA MET A 72 -13.52 -1.48 0.55
C MET A 72 -13.62 -2.41 1.79
N ASP A 73 -13.10 -3.63 1.68
CA ASP A 73 -13.01 -4.60 2.77
C ASP A 73 -11.66 -5.32 2.71
N ILE A 74 -10.84 -5.17 3.76
CA ILE A 74 -9.49 -5.75 3.82
C ILE A 74 -9.44 -7.04 4.64
N ARG A 75 -10.55 -7.48 5.25
CA ARG A 75 -10.56 -8.60 6.20
C ARG A 75 -9.98 -9.88 5.62
N GLU A 76 -10.32 -10.22 4.38
CA GLU A 76 -9.78 -11.41 3.71
C GLU A 76 -8.24 -11.38 3.64
N ALA A 77 -7.65 -10.23 3.39
CA ALA A 77 -6.20 -10.08 3.25
C ALA A 77 -5.50 -9.99 4.61
N ILE A 78 -6.09 -9.30 5.59
CA ILE A 78 -5.44 -9.06 6.89
C ILE A 78 -5.52 -10.28 7.83
N GLU A 79 -6.45 -11.19 7.58
CA GLU A 79 -6.58 -12.47 8.29
C GLU A 79 -5.78 -13.61 7.64
N ASP A 80 -5.13 -13.35 6.50
CA ASP A 80 -4.35 -14.35 5.78
C ASP A 80 -2.87 -14.31 6.17
N ASP A 81 -2.45 -15.27 6.98
CA ASP A 81 -1.07 -15.37 7.44
C ASP A 81 -0.07 -15.46 6.29
N SER A 82 -0.42 -16.07 5.15
CA SER A 82 0.48 -16.18 4.00
C SER A 82 0.75 -14.82 3.35
N ILE A 83 -0.24 -13.94 3.32
CA ILE A 83 -0.10 -12.56 2.85
C ILE A 83 0.77 -11.75 3.82
N LEU A 84 0.50 -11.85 5.12
CA LEU A 84 1.26 -11.11 6.14
C LEU A 84 2.72 -11.53 6.18
N GLU A 85 3.00 -12.82 6.17
CA GLU A 85 4.38 -13.34 6.15
C GLU A 85 5.12 -12.98 4.85
N PHE A 86 4.42 -12.91 3.72
CA PHE A 86 5.02 -12.42 2.48
C PHE A 86 5.36 -10.93 2.55
N ILE A 87 4.41 -10.10 3.01
CA ILE A 87 4.63 -8.66 3.21
C ILE A 87 5.85 -8.40 4.12
N LYS A 88 5.98 -9.16 5.19
CA LYS A 88 7.07 -9.05 6.15
C LYS A 88 8.46 -9.27 5.52
N GLN A 89 8.55 -10.06 4.47
CA GLN A 89 9.82 -10.26 3.74
C GLN A 89 10.35 -8.99 3.06
N PHE A 90 9.51 -7.98 2.87
CA PHE A 90 9.91 -6.68 2.30
C PHE A 90 10.45 -5.70 3.35
N ASP A 91 10.68 -6.14 4.60
CA ASP A 91 11.31 -5.28 5.59
C ASP A 91 12.64 -4.73 5.06
N GLY A 92 12.85 -3.42 5.24
CA GLY A 92 14.01 -2.72 4.68
C GLY A 92 13.91 -2.32 3.20
N MET A 93 12.95 -2.83 2.44
CA MET A 93 12.71 -2.42 1.05
C MET A 93 11.67 -1.28 0.98
N PRO A 94 11.67 -0.46 -0.08
CA PRO A 94 10.60 0.51 -0.31
C PRO A 94 9.20 -0.11 -0.36
N ILE A 95 8.30 0.36 0.50
CA ILE A 95 6.90 -0.07 0.54
C ILE A 95 6.00 1.16 0.43
N GLY A 96 5.08 1.13 -0.54
CA GLY A 96 3.97 2.06 -0.63
C GLY A 96 2.67 1.38 -0.21
N ALA A 97 2.00 1.93 0.81
CA ALA A 97 0.69 1.45 1.25
C ALA A 97 -0.28 2.63 1.38
N ILE A 98 -1.50 2.47 0.89
CA ILE A 98 -2.46 3.57 0.84
C ILE A 98 -3.81 3.17 1.44
N SER A 99 -4.56 4.16 1.93
CA SER A 99 -5.91 3.98 2.45
C SER A 99 -5.93 3.03 3.65
N ILE A 100 -6.59 1.89 3.58
CA ILE A 100 -6.64 0.88 4.64
C ILE A 100 -5.43 -0.07 4.64
N ALA A 101 -4.68 -0.15 3.54
CA ALA A 101 -3.54 -1.09 3.41
C ALA A 101 -2.43 -0.93 4.46
N PRO A 102 -2.16 0.25 5.06
CA PRO A 102 -1.20 0.36 6.16
C PRO A 102 -1.49 -0.58 7.34
N LEU A 103 -2.75 -1.03 7.52
CA LEU A 103 -3.09 -2.02 8.54
C LEU A 103 -2.45 -3.39 8.28
N LEU A 104 -2.22 -3.76 7.02
CA LEU A 104 -1.46 -4.97 6.67
C LEU A 104 -0.02 -4.88 7.19
N LEU A 105 0.59 -3.70 7.05
CA LEU A 105 1.95 -3.44 7.53
C LEU A 105 2.02 -3.44 9.06
N LEU A 106 1.00 -2.87 9.71
CA LEU A 106 0.88 -2.87 11.16
C LEU A 106 0.77 -4.30 11.67
N LYS A 107 -0.12 -5.10 11.09
CA LYS A 107 -0.33 -6.50 11.45
C LYS A 107 0.90 -7.38 11.20
N ALA A 108 1.69 -7.04 10.16
CA ALA A 108 2.96 -7.70 9.86
C ALA A 108 4.13 -7.22 10.75
N GLY A 109 3.91 -6.26 11.67
CA GLY A 109 4.94 -5.73 12.58
C GLY A 109 5.94 -4.77 11.90
N LEU A 110 5.63 -4.26 10.70
CA LEU A 110 6.51 -3.36 9.96
C LEU A 110 6.35 -1.88 10.33
N LEU A 111 5.29 -1.53 11.06
CA LEU A 111 4.99 -0.17 11.52
C LEU A 111 5.19 0.05 13.01
N ASP A 112 5.74 -0.92 13.74
CA ASP A 112 6.00 -0.80 15.18
C ASP A 112 6.85 0.43 15.49
N GLY A 113 6.30 1.34 16.31
CA GLY A 113 6.96 2.59 16.69
C GLY A 113 7.16 3.60 15.55
N LYS A 114 6.50 3.44 14.41
CA LYS A 114 6.59 4.33 13.25
C LYS A 114 5.29 5.11 13.02
N PRO A 115 5.34 6.41 12.70
CA PRO A 115 4.15 7.16 12.32
C PRO A 115 3.65 6.71 10.95
N PHE A 116 2.33 6.66 10.80
CA PHE A 116 1.67 6.30 9.54
C PHE A 116 0.30 6.93 9.39
N MET A 117 -0.21 6.97 8.17
CA MET A 117 -1.59 7.37 7.86
C MET A 117 -2.39 6.14 7.46
N ALA A 118 -3.68 6.11 7.85
CA ALA A 118 -4.62 5.10 7.34
C ALA A 118 -6.00 5.72 7.07
N GLY A 119 -6.72 5.14 6.11
CA GLY A 119 -8.03 5.62 5.66
C GLY A 119 -9.21 5.21 6.56
N VAL A 120 -8.93 4.88 7.82
CA VAL A 120 -9.90 4.54 8.87
C VAL A 120 -9.55 5.30 10.13
N ASN A 121 -10.46 5.36 11.10
CA ASN A 121 -10.17 5.99 12.40
C ASN A 121 -9.71 4.95 13.42
N PRO A 122 -8.86 5.32 14.39
CA PRO A 122 -8.43 4.42 15.46
C PRO A 122 -9.61 3.82 16.26
N GLU A 123 -10.68 4.59 16.42
CA GLU A 123 -11.89 4.17 17.16
C GLU A 123 -12.58 2.99 16.48
N ASP A 124 -12.58 2.95 15.15
CA ASP A 124 -13.19 1.89 14.34
C ASP A 124 -12.43 0.57 14.46
N LEU A 125 -11.15 0.62 14.87
CA LEU A 125 -10.25 -0.54 14.97
C LEU A 125 -10.25 -1.17 16.37
N ALA A 126 -10.83 -0.52 17.38
CA ALA A 126 -10.84 -1.00 18.77
C ALA A 126 -11.55 -2.37 18.91
N GLU A 127 -12.60 -2.60 18.12
CA GLU A 127 -13.35 -3.86 18.11
C GLU A 127 -12.62 -4.97 17.34
N GLU A 128 -11.62 -4.63 16.52
CA GLU A 128 -10.82 -5.56 15.73
C GLU A 128 -9.54 -6.03 16.45
N GLY A 129 -9.39 -5.68 17.73
CA GLY A 129 -8.31 -6.16 18.59
C GLY A 129 -7.01 -5.40 18.49
N TYR A 130 -7.00 -4.20 17.89
CA TYR A 130 -5.86 -3.28 17.96
C TYR A 130 -5.85 -2.56 19.30
N THR A 131 -4.66 -2.40 19.87
CA THR A 131 -4.48 -1.68 21.14
C THR A 131 -4.22 -0.20 20.89
N GLY A 132 -4.41 0.64 21.93
CA GLY A 132 -4.03 2.05 21.85
C GLY A 132 -2.54 2.26 21.60
N GLU A 133 -1.69 1.31 21.99
CA GLU A 133 -0.23 1.35 21.76
C GLU A 133 0.08 1.13 20.27
N ASP A 134 -0.56 0.16 19.62
CA ASP A 134 -0.43 -0.11 18.17
C ASP A 134 -0.81 1.10 17.33
N LEU A 135 -1.83 1.85 17.77
CA LEU A 135 -2.41 2.97 17.04
C LEU A 135 -1.89 4.34 17.50
N ALA A 136 -1.01 4.40 18.48
CA ALA A 136 -0.56 5.65 19.11
C ALA A 136 0.07 6.65 18.11
N LEU A 137 0.69 6.16 17.04
CA LEU A 137 1.33 6.97 16.00
C LEU A 137 0.53 7.00 14.68
N MET A 138 -0.68 6.45 14.68
CA MET A 138 -1.58 6.45 13.55
C MET A 138 -2.26 7.82 13.39
N LYS A 139 -2.25 8.34 12.17
CA LYS A 139 -3.07 9.46 11.75
C LYS A 139 -4.25 8.92 10.94
N GLY A 140 -5.42 8.87 11.58
CA GLY A 140 -6.65 8.33 11.01
C GLY A 140 -7.34 9.30 10.04
N TRP A 141 -8.42 8.84 9.42
CA TRP A 141 -9.18 9.57 8.40
C TRP A 141 -9.63 10.95 8.86
N ASP A 142 -10.33 11.02 9.99
CA ASP A 142 -10.88 12.27 10.52
C ASP A 142 -9.80 13.28 10.90
N ASP A 143 -8.71 12.81 11.49
CA ASP A 143 -7.58 13.68 11.83
C ASP A 143 -6.88 14.19 10.58
N CYS A 144 -6.76 13.38 9.53
CA CYS A 144 -6.21 13.83 8.25
C CYS A 144 -7.06 14.91 7.59
N ILE A 145 -8.40 14.91 7.77
CA ILE A 145 -9.30 15.95 7.27
C ILE A 145 -9.21 17.23 8.13
N LYS A 146 -9.23 17.07 9.46
CA LYS A 146 -9.21 18.21 10.40
C LYS A 146 -7.84 18.89 10.47
N ASN A 147 -6.77 18.12 10.43
CA ASN A 147 -5.38 18.54 10.56
C ASN A 147 -4.53 17.92 9.43
N PRO A 148 -4.69 18.37 8.18
CA PRO A 148 -4.05 17.74 7.04
C PRO A 148 -2.52 17.78 7.15
N VAL A 149 -1.88 16.69 6.77
CA VAL A 149 -0.43 16.63 6.57
C VAL A 149 -0.13 17.40 5.28
N PRO A 150 0.72 18.44 5.31
CA PRO A 150 0.98 19.29 4.14
C PRO A 150 1.48 18.52 2.91
N GLU A 151 2.27 17.48 3.13
CA GLU A 151 2.82 16.61 2.10
C GLU A 151 1.74 15.69 1.49
N GLY A 152 0.64 15.41 2.21
CA GLY A 152 -0.42 14.47 1.84
C GLY A 152 -0.05 13.01 2.08
N TYR A 153 1.09 12.73 2.72
CA TYR A 153 1.56 11.40 3.09
C TYR A 153 2.45 11.44 4.33
N ILE A 154 2.69 10.28 4.95
CA ILE A 154 3.73 10.11 5.97
C ILE A 154 4.75 9.10 5.44
N ARG A 155 6.03 9.47 5.51
CA ARG A 155 7.15 8.58 5.22
C ARG A 155 7.92 8.24 6.49
N ALA A 156 7.99 6.97 6.82
CA ALA A 156 8.74 6.45 7.96
C ALA A 156 9.80 5.45 7.46
N GLY A 157 11.01 5.97 7.26
CA GLY A 157 12.11 5.19 6.68
C GLY A 157 11.83 4.76 5.23
N ASN A 158 11.69 3.47 5.03
CA ASN A 158 11.41 2.82 3.74
C ASN A 158 9.92 2.58 3.47
N ILE A 159 9.03 3.08 4.31
CA ILE A 159 7.58 2.94 4.16
C ILE A 159 6.96 4.33 3.93
N VAL A 160 6.09 4.44 2.93
CA VAL A 160 5.27 5.62 2.70
C VAL A 160 3.79 5.25 2.74
N THR A 161 3.02 5.98 3.55
CA THR A 161 1.58 5.76 3.75
C THR A 161 0.79 7.03 3.48
N SER A 162 -0.45 6.89 3.02
CA SER A 162 -1.38 8.00 2.80
C SER A 162 -2.82 7.53 2.96
N VAL A 163 -3.74 8.48 3.16
CA VAL A 163 -5.17 8.27 2.95
C VAL A 163 -5.50 8.35 1.46
N CYS A 164 -6.66 7.84 1.03
CA CYS A 164 -7.00 7.68 -0.39
C CYS A 164 -6.84 8.97 -1.21
N TYR A 165 -7.30 10.13 -0.74
CA TYR A 165 -7.22 11.39 -1.50
C TYR A 165 -5.80 11.96 -1.64
N GLY A 166 -4.81 11.43 -0.91
CA GLY A 166 -3.39 11.80 -1.04
C GLY A 166 -2.64 11.04 -2.15
N PHE A 167 -3.33 10.20 -2.90
CA PHE A 167 -2.76 9.21 -3.82
C PHE A 167 -1.76 9.76 -4.85
N LEU A 168 -1.94 10.97 -5.37
CA LEU A 168 -1.00 11.56 -6.34
C LEU A 168 0.34 11.92 -5.68
N ARG A 169 0.31 12.57 -4.52
CA ARG A 169 1.53 12.95 -3.80
C ARG A 169 2.25 11.75 -3.21
N TRP A 170 1.47 10.79 -2.69
CA TRP A 170 1.97 9.51 -2.24
C TRP A 170 2.66 8.73 -3.37
N THR A 171 2.10 8.74 -4.58
CA THR A 171 2.73 8.15 -5.78
C THR A 171 4.12 8.72 -6.00
N LEU A 172 4.25 10.06 -6.00
CA LEU A 172 5.55 10.71 -6.19
C LEU A 172 6.55 10.36 -5.09
N ALA A 173 6.09 10.35 -3.83
CA ALA A 173 6.93 9.97 -2.70
C ALA A 173 7.41 8.51 -2.78
N PHE A 174 6.55 7.58 -3.22
CA PHE A 174 6.95 6.20 -3.49
C PHE A 174 7.99 6.13 -4.63
N GLY A 175 7.77 6.90 -5.70
CA GLY A 175 8.73 7.00 -6.81
C GLY A 175 10.10 7.50 -6.36
N GLU A 176 10.15 8.52 -5.52
CA GLU A 176 11.41 9.03 -4.95
C GLU A 176 12.18 7.96 -4.18
N MET A 177 11.47 7.10 -3.43
CA MET A 177 12.09 5.99 -2.71
C MET A 177 12.71 4.95 -3.65
N LEU A 178 12.20 4.85 -4.89
CA LEU A 178 12.72 3.98 -5.95
C LEU A 178 13.80 4.65 -6.81
N GLY A 179 14.14 5.93 -6.51
CA GLY A 179 15.03 6.73 -7.35
C GLY A 179 14.40 7.22 -8.65
N ILE A 180 13.08 7.13 -8.78
CA ILE A 180 12.29 7.58 -9.94
C ILE A 180 12.03 9.09 -9.82
N LYS A 181 12.20 9.83 -10.91
CA LYS A 181 12.01 11.28 -10.98
C LYS A 181 10.98 11.65 -12.04
N VAL A 182 9.72 11.47 -11.73
CA VAL A 182 8.62 11.95 -12.58
C VAL A 182 8.24 13.37 -12.16
N SER A 183 8.00 14.24 -13.14
CA SER A 183 7.55 15.61 -12.85
C SER A 183 6.17 15.58 -12.19
N PRO A 184 5.96 16.35 -11.08
CA PRO A 184 4.62 16.50 -10.49
C PRO A 184 3.57 16.98 -11.49
N LYS A 185 3.97 17.78 -12.49
CA LYS A 185 3.08 18.25 -13.58
C LYS A 185 2.48 17.12 -14.40
N THR A 186 3.11 15.96 -14.45
CA THR A 186 2.55 14.75 -15.12
C THR A 186 1.22 14.35 -14.51
N PHE A 187 1.04 14.61 -13.21
CA PHE A 187 -0.17 14.29 -12.46
C PHE A 187 -1.00 15.53 -12.08
N GLY A 188 -0.72 16.69 -12.69
CA GLY A 188 -1.47 17.92 -12.45
C GLY A 188 -1.16 18.63 -11.12
N LEU A 189 0.00 18.34 -10.51
CA LEU A 189 0.49 18.95 -9.28
C LEU A 189 1.49 20.08 -9.53
#